data_603c50d51eb2d7d348f799fc9441ee07
#
_entry.id   603c50d51eb2d7d348f799fc9441ee07
#
_cell.length_a   1.000
_cell.length_b   1.000
_cell.length_c   1.000
_cell.angle_alpha   90.00
_cell.angle_beta   90.00
_cell.angle_gamma   90.00
#
_symmetry.space_group_name_H-M   'P 1'
#
loop_
_entity.id
_entity.type
_entity.pdbx_description
1 polymer ?
#
loop_
_entity_poly.entity_id
_entity_poly.type
_entity_poly.pdbx_seq_one_letter_code
_entity_poly.pdbx_strand_id
1 'polypeptide(L)'
;MALSKEQVKNVEEVLKASLRNKFQNYKPEPASMPFHTRLLGKDRLALYAFIHSLNTNFGSSIFEPVGLALAQKNFKMAAAQARAGEQISSAAQVEIQKIIDSLTTAVSAPNKKEEIERIRKVCQTGEMITVKPTKVDLMFESKDGAFFLFDIKTAKPN
;
A
#
# COMPACT_ATOMS: atom_id res chain seq x y z
N MET A 1 14.60 -0.13 18.47
CA MET A 1 13.70 0.61 19.39
C MET A 1 12.52 -0.28 19.69
N ALA A 2 12.21 -0.58 20.95
CA ALA A 2 11.08 -1.44 21.32
C ALA A 2 9.78 -0.61 21.39
N LEU A 3 8.64 -1.26 21.05
CA LEU A 3 7.33 -0.62 21.20
C LEU A 3 7.00 -0.37 22.67
N SER A 4 6.32 0.74 22.96
CA SER A 4 5.81 1.00 24.32
C SER A 4 4.65 0.04 24.64
N LYS A 5 4.42 -0.23 25.93
CA LYS A 5 3.28 -1.08 26.37
C LYS A 5 1.93 -0.56 25.85
N GLU A 6 1.77 0.73 25.74
CA GLU A 6 0.57 1.37 25.24
C GLU A 6 0.41 1.16 23.73
N GLN A 7 1.50 1.25 22.94
CA GLN A 7 1.48 0.95 21.52
C GLN A 7 1.12 -0.53 21.27
N VAL A 8 1.70 -1.45 22.03
CA VAL A 8 1.37 -2.87 21.95
C VAL A 8 -0.12 -3.09 22.21
N LYS A 9 -0.66 -2.51 23.29
CA LYS A 9 -2.09 -2.61 23.62
C LYS A 9 -2.98 -2.06 22.50
N ASN A 10 -2.65 -0.89 21.96
CA ASN A 10 -3.41 -0.27 20.86
C ASN A 10 -3.41 -1.16 19.60
N VAL A 11 -2.26 -1.70 19.23
CA VAL A 11 -2.15 -2.64 18.10
C VAL A 11 -2.98 -3.91 18.34
N GLU A 12 -2.94 -4.47 19.57
CA GLU A 12 -3.77 -5.63 19.91
C GLU A 12 -5.27 -5.35 19.80
N GLU A 13 -5.72 -4.20 20.26
CA GLU A 13 -7.13 -3.79 20.18
C GLU A 13 -7.57 -3.63 18.73
N VAL A 14 -6.76 -2.99 17.90
CA VAL A 14 -7.02 -2.82 16.46
C VAL A 14 -7.08 -4.17 15.75
N LEU A 15 -6.12 -5.07 16.02
CA LEU A 15 -6.10 -6.42 15.45
C LEU A 15 -7.35 -7.22 15.84
N LYS A 16 -7.67 -7.22 17.14
CA LYS A 16 -8.87 -7.93 17.65
C LYS A 16 -10.15 -7.39 17.04
N ALA A 17 -10.28 -6.06 16.92
CA ALA A 17 -11.43 -5.43 16.30
C ALA A 17 -11.55 -5.77 14.80
N SER A 18 -10.46 -5.69 14.05
CA SER A 18 -10.44 -6.01 12.61
C SER A 18 -10.80 -7.47 12.35
N LEU A 19 -10.22 -8.40 13.12
CA LEU A 19 -10.52 -9.82 12.99
C LEU A 19 -11.98 -10.13 13.36
N ARG A 20 -12.49 -9.60 14.48
CA ARG A 20 -13.90 -9.79 14.89
C ARG A 20 -14.85 -9.26 13.83
N ASN A 21 -14.61 -8.07 13.31
CA ASN A 21 -15.41 -7.49 12.24
C ASN A 21 -15.43 -8.40 10.99
N LYS A 22 -14.28 -8.96 10.61
CA LYS A 22 -14.19 -9.90 9.50
C LYS A 22 -15.00 -11.17 9.74
N PHE A 23 -14.88 -11.78 10.93
CA PHE A 23 -15.64 -12.99 11.27
C PHE A 23 -17.15 -12.74 11.30
N GLN A 24 -17.58 -11.60 11.83
CA GLN A 24 -19.01 -11.27 11.95
C GLN A 24 -19.65 -10.94 10.60
N ASN A 25 -18.91 -10.28 9.72
CA ASN A 25 -19.44 -9.77 8.45
C ASN A 25 -19.09 -10.65 7.24
N TYR A 26 -18.35 -11.73 7.43
CA TYR A 26 -18.04 -12.64 6.33
C TYR A 26 -19.30 -13.34 5.84
N LYS A 27 -19.61 -13.13 4.58
CA LYS A 27 -20.66 -13.85 3.86
C LYS A 27 -19.98 -14.69 2.79
N PRO A 28 -20.13 -16.03 2.82
CA PRO A 28 -19.66 -16.88 1.73
C PRO A 28 -20.28 -16.40 0.42
N GLU A 29 -19.47 -16.21 -0.61
CA GLU A 29 -20.01 -15.94 -1.93
C GLU A 29 -20.79 -17.18 -2.40
N PRO A 30 -22.03 -17.03 -2.90
CA PRO A 30 -22.82 -18.15 -3.44
C PRO A 30 -22.30 -18.57 -4.83
N ALA A 31 -21.01 -18.41 -5.09
CA ALA A 31 -20.40 -18.76 -6.35
C ALA A 31 -20.51 -20.26 -6.56
N SER A 32 -21.28 -20.65 -7.58
CA SER A 32 -21.33 -22.01 -8.06
C SER A 32 -19.97 -22.38 -8.66
N MET A 33 -19.15 -23.05 -7.87
CA MET A 33 -17.90 -23.68 -8.33
C MET A 33 -18.11 -25.20 -8.36
N PRO A 34 -18.86 -25.73 -9.35
CA PRO A 34 -19.30 -27.13 -9.35
C PRO A 34 -18.13 -28.11 -9.32
N PHE A 35 -17.05 -27.82 -10.01
CA PHE A 35 -15.84 -28.64 -10.01
C PHE A 35 -15.17 -28.64 -8.62
N HIS A 36 -14.94 -27.47 -8.04
CA HIS A 36 -14.32 -27.34 -6.71
C HIS A 36 -15.20 -27.95 -5.62
N THR A 37 -16.52 -27.79 -5.73
CA THR A 37 -17.48 -28.39 -4.78
C THR A 37 -17.44 -29.93 -4.86
N ARG A 38 -17.31 -30.51 -6.04
CA ARG A 38 -17.18 -31.95 -6.22
C ARG A 38 -15.86 -32.50 -5.70
N LEU A 39 -14.77 -31.74 -5.89
CA LEU A 39 -13.42 -32.14 -5.48
C LEU A 39 -13.21 -32.01 -3.96
N LEU A 40 -13.63 -30.91 -3.37
CA LEU A 40 -13.31 -30.55 -1.99
C LEU A 40 -14.47 -30.81 -1.00
N GLY A 41 -15.71 -30.89 -1.49
CA GLY A 41 -16.91 -30.84 -0.68
C GLY A 41 -17.25 -29.41 -0.22
N LYS A 42 -18.50 -29.18 0.20
CA LYS A 42 -19.00 -27.84 0.54
C LYS A 42 -18.26 -27.20 1.71
N ASP A 43 -17.97 -27.96 2.76
CA ASP A 43 -17.36 -27.42 3.99
C ASP A 43 -15.90 -26.99 3.76
N ARG A 44 -15.12 -27.80 3.05
CA ARG A 44 -13.73 -27.48 2.71
C ARG A 44 -13.65 -26.30 1.75
N LEU A 45 -14.59 -26.21 0.81
CA LEU A 45 -14.66 -25.09 -0.12
C LEU A 45 -15.01 -23.78 0.63
N ALA A 46 -15.95 -23.84 1.60
CA ALA A 46 -16.28 -22.68 2.43
C ALA A 46 -15.10 -22.21 3.26
N LEU A 47 -14.36 -23.14 3.87
CA LEU A 47 -13.13 -22.81 4.62
C LEU A 47 -12.06 -22.20 3.71
N TYR A 48 -11.83 -22.76 2.53
CA TYR A 48 -10.89 -22.23 1.55
C TYR A 48 -11.28 -20.81 1.13
N ALA A 49 -12.55 -20.59 0.80
CA ALA A 49 -13.04 -19.27 0.40
C ALA A 49 -12.88 -18.24 1.53
N PHE A 50 -13.11 -18.65 2.79
CA PHE A 50 -12.87 -17.80 3.94
C PHE A 50 -11.40 -17.42 4.11
N ILE A 51 -10.48 -18.38 4.05
CA ILE A 51 -9.03 -18.15 4.13
C ILE A 51 -8.56 -17.26 2.98
N HIS A 52 -9.03 -17.51 1.76
CA HIS A 52 -8.71 -16.68 0.60
C HIS A 52 -9.21 -15.25 0.80
N SER A 53 -10.42 -15.07 1.30
CA SER A 53 -10.98 -13.76 1.62
C SER A 53 -10.20 -13.02 2.73
N LEU A 54 -9.69 -13.75 3.73
CA LEU A 54 -8.78 -13.16 4.73
C LEU A 54 -7.50 -12.66 4.07
N ASN A 55 -6.83 -13.50 3.29
CA ASN A 55 -5.56 -13.17 2.65
C ASN A 55 -5.68 -11.95 1.71
N THR A 56 -6.77 -11.88 0.96
CA THR A 56 -7.03 -10.76 0.03
C THR A 56 -7.25 -9.43 0.78
N ASN A 57 -7.85 -9.50 1.97
CA ASN A 57 -8.19 -8.29 2.74
C ASN A 57 -7.17 -7.92 3.83
N PHE A 58 -6.10 -8.69 4.03
CA PHE A 58 -5.13 -8.41 5.09
C PHE A 58 -4.50 -7.02 4.95
N GLY A 59 -4.25 -6.55 3.73
CA GLY A 59 -3.72 -5.20 3.48
C GLY A 59 -4.59 -4.14 4.14
N SER A 60 -5.80 -3.97 3.67
CA SER A 60 -6.70 -2.88 4.09
C SER A 60 -7.36 -3.12 5.45
N SER A 61 -7.66 -4.37 5.83
CA SER A 61 -8.39 -4.64 7.07
C SER A 61 -7.51 -4.90 8.30
N ILE A 62 -6.24 -5.19 8.11
CA ILE A 62 -5.31 -5.49 9.21
C ILE A 62 -4.07 -4.60 9.15
N PHE A 63 -3.29 -4.66 8.08
CA PHE A 63 -1.98 -3.99 8.05
C PHE A 63 -2.09 -2.47 8.02
N GLU A 64 -3.04 -1.90 7.28
CA GLU A 64 -3.26 -0.45 7.29
C GLU A 64 -3.70 0.07 8.68
N PRO A 65 -4.73 -0.51 9.35
CA PRO A 65 -5.10 -0.09 10.69
C PRO A 65 -3.97 -0.25 11.73
N VAL A 66 -3.19 -1.34 11.64
CA VAL A 66 -2.02 -1.55 12.50
C VAL A 66 -0.94 -0.51 12.23
N GLY A 67 -0.65 -0.22 10.96
CA GLY A 67 0.30 0.82 10.57
C GLY A 67 -0.09 2.19 11.12
N LEU A 68 -1.37 2.56 11.05
CA LEU A 68 -1.89 3.79 11.64
C LEU A 68 -1.73 3.79 13.17
N ALA A 69 -2.06 2.70 13.85
CA ALA A 69 -1.92 2.58 15.30
C ALA A 69 -0.46 2.74 15.77
N LEU A 70 0.49 2.23 15.01
CA LEU A 70 1.93 2.39 15.27
C LEU A 70 2.41 3.84 15.02
N ALA A 71 1.83 4.51 14.02
CA ALA A 71 2.26 5.85 13.61
C ALA A 71 1.75 6.99 14.52
N GLN A 72 0.57 6.84 15.12
CA GLN A 72 -0.19 7.91 15.80
C GLN A 72 0.60 8.81 16.77
N LYS A 73 1.60 8.28 17.48
CA LYS A 73 2.39 9.05 18.45
C LYS A 73 3.70 9.59 17.90
N ASN A 74 4.20 9.02 16.84
CA ASN A 74 5.55 9.27 16.34
C ASN A 74 5.56 10.25 15.16
N PHE A 75 4.44 10.37 14.47
CA PHE A 75 4.28 11.18 13.27
C PHE A 75 3.33 12.35 13.52
N LYS A 76 3.52 13.43 12.79
CA LYS A 76 2.63 14.60 12.78
C LYS A 76 1.29 14.27 12.16
N MET A 77 1.32 13.46 11.08
CA MET A 77 0.15 12.97 10.36
C MET A 77 0.34 11.50 9.97
N ALA A 78 -0.73 10.74 10.04
CA ALA A 78 -0.80 9.37 9.52
C ALA A 78 -2.16 9.15 8.87
N ALA A 79 -2.18 8.71 7.62
CA ALA A 79 -3.38 8.48 6.85
C ALA A 79 -3.28 7.15 6.08
N ALA A 80 -4.40 6.39 6.05
CA ALA A 80 -4.53 5.24 5.17
C ALA A 80 -5.23 5.65 3.86
N GLN A 81 -4.97 4.90 2.79
CA GLN A 81 -5.58 5.08 1.47
C GLN A 81 -5.43 6.52 0.96
N ALA A 82 -4.29 7.15 1.27
CA ALA A 82 -4.01 8.53 0.94
C ALA A 82 -3.69 8.72 -0.54
N ARG A 83 -3.92 9.93 -1.03
CA ARG A 83 -3.52 10.34 -2.37
C ARG A 83 -2.23 11.15 -2.27
N ALA A 84 -1.23 10.78 -3.04
CA ALA A 84 0.06 11.45 -3.09
C ALA A 84 0.41 11.85 -4.52
N GLY A 85 1.12 12.96 -4.67
CA GLY A 85 1.63 13.41 -5.96
C GLY A 85 0.56 13.99 -6.88
N GLU A 86 -0.17 14.99 -6.40
CA GLU A 86 -1.20 15.69 -7.22
C GLU A 86 -0.62 16.65 -8.25
N GLN A 87 0.65 17.03 -8.08
CA GLN A 87 1.35 17.94 -8.98
C GLN A 87 2.75 17.46 -9.27
N ILE A 88 3.23 17.74 -10.48
CA ILE A 88 4.59 17.50 -10.93
C ILE A 88 5.06 18.71 -11.73
N SER A 89 6.35 19.05 -11.67
CA SER A 89 6.90 20.07 -12.54
C SER A 89 6.99 19.57 -14.00
N SER A 90 6.79 20.44 -14.95
CA SER A 90 6.90 20.11 -16.38
C SER A 90 8.26 19.53 -16.74
N ALA A 91 9.34 20.08 -16.16
CA ALA A 91 10.68 19.58 -16.37
C ALA A 91 10.88 18.16 -15.79
N ALA A 92 10.32 17.88 -14.61
CA ALA A 92 10.38 16.54 -14.04
C ALA A 92 9.60 15.53 -14.88
N GLN A 93 8.43 15.89 -15.40
CA GLN A 93 7.66 15.02 -16.28
C GLN A 93 8.43 14.66 -17.56
N VAL A 94 9.05 15.64 -18.19
CA VAL A 94 9.89 15.42 -19.38
C VAL A 94 11.09 14.52 -19.05
N GLU A 95 11.75 14.73 -17.91
CA GLU A 95 12.90 13.93 -17.53
C GLU A 95 12.52 12.48 -17.19
N ILE A 96 11.40 12.27 -16.50
CA ILE A 96 10.85 10.93 -16.25
C ILE A 96 10.53 10.21 -17.57
N GLN A 97 9.91 10.91 -18.53
CA GLN A 97 9.60 10.31 -19.83
C GLN A 97 10.87 9.90 -20.57
N LYS A 98 11.92 10.73 -20.59
CA LYS A 98 13.22 10.38 -21.19
C LYS A 98 13.84 9.13 -20.55
N ILE A 99 13.75 9.00 -19.23
CA ILE A 99 14.22 7.82 -18.51
C ILE A 99 13.44 6.59 -18.97
N ILE A 100 12.10 6.66 -18.98
CA ILE A 100 11.23 5.56 -19.42
C ILE A 100 11.55 5.16 -20.86
N ASP A 101 11.68 6.11 -21.77
CA ASP A 101 11.96 5.86 -23.18
C ASP A 101 13.34 5.16 -23.36
N SER A 102 14.36 5.63 -22.65
CA SER A 102 15.71 5.04 -22.73
C SER A 102 15.77 3.62 -22.16
N LEU A 103 15.00 3.33 -21.11
CA LEU A 103 14.89 1.98 -20.53
C LEU A 103 14.08 1.06 -21.44
N THR A 104 12.96 1.55 -21.97
CA THR A 104 12.08 0.76 -22.85
C THR A 104 12.77 0.37 -24.16
N THR A 105 13.59 1.27 -24.70
CA THR A 105 14.37 1.01 -25.93
C THR A 105 15.71 0.32 -25.67
N ALA A 106 16.00 -0.04 -24.42
CA ALA A 106 17.27 -0.65 -23.99
C ALA A 106 18.54 0.16 -24.37
N VAL A 107 18.39 1.47 -24.54
CA VAL A 107 19.51 2.37 -24.77
C VAL A 107 20.35 2.54 -23.49
N SER A 108 19.70 2.43 -22.31
CA SER A 108 20.37 2.47 -21.02
C SER A 108 19.95 1.28 -20.15
N ALA A 109 20.84 0.87 -19.23
CA ALA A 109 20.50 -0.08 -18.18
C ALA A 109 19.89 0.66 -16.97
N PRO A 110 18.97 0.02 -16.20
CA PRO A 110 18.38 0.63 -15.01
C PRO A 110 19.43 1.05 -13.97
N ASN A 111 19.42 2.31 -13.57
CA ASN A 111 20.24 2.85 -12.50
C ASN A 111 19.42 3.78 -11.61
N LYS A 112 18.70 3.19 -10.66
CA LYS A 112 17.77 3.91 -9.77
C LYS A 112 18.41 5.13 -9.07
N LYS A 113 19.69 5.03 -8.68
CA LYS A 113 20.37 6.13 -7.97
C LYS A 113 20.58 7.33 -8.89
N GLU A 114 21.08 7.11 -10.07
CA GLU A 114 21.30 8.15 -11.07
C GLU A 114 19.99 8.76 -11.56
N GLU A 115 19.00 7.94 -11.85
CA GLU A 115 17.67 8.35 -12.30
C GLU A 115 17.00 9.27 -11.28
N ILE A 116 17.05 8.92 -9.97
CA ILE A 116 16.53 9.78 -8.90
C ILE A 116 17.25 11.13 -8.85
N GLU A 117 18.58 11.13 -8.98
CA GLU A 117 19.35 12.39 -8.97
C GLU A 117 19.05 13.28 -10.19
N ARG A 118 18.82 12.69 -11.35
CA ARG A 118 18.39 13.41 -12.56
C ARG A 118 17.02 14.08 -12.33
N ILE A 119 16.06 13.35 -11.78
CA ILE A 119 14.73 13.90 -11.46
C ILE A 119 14.83 15.00 -10.39
N ARG A 120 15.60 14.78 -9.32
CA ARG A 120 15.80 15.77 -8.25
C ARG A 120 16.33 17.12 -8.75
N LYS A 121 17.23 17.12 -9.71
CA LYS A 121 17.79 18.35 -10.28
C LYS A 121 16.75 19.25 -10.96
N VAL A 122 15.66 18.67 -11.45
CA VAL A 122 14.65 19.37 -12.23
C VAL A 122 13.26 19.41 -11.57
N CYS A 123 13.06 18.74 -10.43
CA CYS A 123 11.75 18.55 -9.82
C CYS A 123 11.03 19.84 -9.38
N GLN A 124 11.76 20.97 -9.28
CA GLN A 124 11.20 22.27 -8.93
C GLN A 124 11.31 23.29 -10.09
N THR A 125 11.62 22.83 -11.30
CA THR A 125 11.83 23.67 -12.47
C THR A 125 10.64 23.60 -13.41
N GLY A 126 10.21 24.75 -13.92
CA GLY A 126 9.07 24.87 -14.84
C GLY A 126 7.72 25.01 -14.13
N GLU A 127 6.65 24.95 -14.90
CA GLU A 127 5.28 25.04 -14.39
C GLU A 127 4.88 23.76 -13.64
N MET A 128 4.09 23.91 -12.58
CA MET A 128 3.49 22.79 -11.88
C MET A 128 2.23 22.33 -12.63
N ILE A 129 2.21 21.07 -13.01
CA ILE A 129 1.13 20.46 -13.78
C ILE A 129 0.37 19.51 -12.86
N THR A 130 -0.96 19.57 -12.90
CA THR A 130 -1.82 18.62 -12.17
C THR A 130 -1.74 17.24 -12.84
N VAL A 131 -1.44 16.23 -12.06
CA VAL A 131 -1.40 14.84 -12.49
C VAL A 131 -2.37 13.99 -11.69
N LYS A 132 -2.73 12.81 -12.22
CA LYS A 132 -3.53 11.86 -11.46
C LYS A 132 -2.74 11.40 -10.23
N PRO A 133 -3.23 11.66 -9.00
CA PRO A 133 -2.52 11.28 -7.80
C PRO A 133 -2.38 9.75 -7.69
N THR A 134 -1.27 9.30 -7.16
CA THR A 134 -1.06 7.91 -6.80
C THR A 134 -1.73 7.61 -5.46
N LYS A 135 -2.56 6.58 -5.41
CA LYS A 135 -3.14 6.10 -4.17
C LYS A 135 -2.12 5.19 -3.49
N VAL A 136 -1.81 5.48 -2.22
CA VAL A 136 -0.89 4.71 -1.39
C VAL A 136 -1.63 4.12 -0.19
N ASP A 137 -1.21 2.94 0.27
CA ASP A 137 -1.87 2.26 1.38
C ASP A 137 -1.71 3.03 2.69
N LEU A 138 -0.50 3.55 2.96
CA LEU A 138 -0.24 4.42 4.11
C LEU A 138 0.64 5.61 3.71
N MET A 139 0.33 6.76 4.29
CA MET A 139 1.14 7.98 4.18
C MET A 139 1.35 8.56 5.58
N PHE A 140 2.61 8.81 5.93
CA PHE A 140 2.98 9.44 7.19
C PHE A 140 3.79 10.71 6.93
N GLU A 141 3.55 11.74 7.74
CA GLU A 141 4.36 12.95 7.78
C GLU A 141 5.09 13.00 9.14
N SER A 142 6.40 13.03 9.09
CA SER A 142 7.21 13.20 10.30
C SER A 142 7.13 14.63 10.84
N LYS A 143 7.59 14.84 12.06
CA LYS A 143 7.56 16.15 12.72
C LYS A 143 8.45 17.19 12.04
N ASP A 144 9.46 16.74 11.33
CA ASP A 144 10.38 17.56 10.50
C ASP A 144 9.91 17.73 9.05
N GLY A 145 8.70 17.26 8.71
CA GLY A 145 8.07 17.47 7.42
C GLY A 145 8.45 16.45 6.33
N ALA A 146 9.15 15.36 6.67
CA ALA A 146 9.42 14.30 5.70
C ALA A 146 8.19 13.41 5.50
N PHE A 147 7.91 13.06 4.24
CA PHE A 147 6.82 12.16 3.88
C PHE A 147 7.32 10.73 3.66
N PHE A 148 6.59 9.77 4.20
CA PHE A 148 6.80 8.34 4.03
C PHE A 148 5.56 7.74 3.37
N LEU A 149 5.75 7.10 2.23
CA LEU A 149 4.71 6.47 1.44
C LEU A 149 4.93 4.96 1.45
N PHE A 150 3.88 4.21 1.77
CA PHE A 150 3.94 2.76 1.87
C PHE A 150 2.91 2.12 0.94
N ASP A 151 3.35 1.10 0.22
CA ASP A 151 2.53 0.17 -0.53
C ASP A 151 2.72 -1.22 0.09
N ILE A 152 1.67 -1.75 0.71
CA ILE A 152 1.72 -2.97 1.52
C ILE A 152 1.48 -4.18 0.64
N LYS A 153 2.47 -5.08 0.58
CA LYS A 153 2.34 -6.34 -0.14
C LYS A 153 2.14 -7.49 0.84
N THR A 154 1.07 -8.24 0.68
CA THR A 154 0.73 -9.40 1.52
C THR A 154 1.34 -10.70 1.00
N ALA A 155 1.89 -10.68 -0.20
CA ALA A 155 2.60 -11.81 -0.80
C ALA A 155 4.02 -11.39 -1.19
N LYS A 156 4.93 -12.38 -1.28
CA LYS A 156 6.28 -12.14 -1.80
C LYS A 156 6.16 -11.55 -3.22
N PRO A 157 6.79 -10.42 -3.52
CA PRO A 157 6.80 -9.91 -4.89
C PRO A 157 7.52 -10.93 -5.79
N ASN A 158 6.91 -11.22 -6.92
CA ASN A 158 7.52 -12.05 -7.96
C ASN A 158 8.71 -11.32 -8.59
#